data_b4e6027545cbb1bf3070d6e0cad1ee6d
#
_entry.id   b4e6027545cbb1bf3070d6e0cad1ee6d
#
_cell.length_a   1.000
_cell.length_b   1.000
_cell.length_c   1.000
_cell.angle_alpha   90.00
_cell.angle_beta   90.00
_cell.angle_gamma   90.00
#
_symmetry.space_group_name_H-M   'P 1'
#
loop_
_entity.id
_entity.type
_entity.pdbx_description
1 polymer ?
#
loop_
_entity_poly.entity_id
_entity_poly.type
_entity_poly.pdbx_seq_one_letter_code
_entity_poly.pdbx_strand_id
1 'polypeptide(L)'
;MRPPGPGCELVVAYQGAVANEAIDAAGKLAQHHRDVAVLSVTSADRLNAGWTAAQRSRARGNPDALSHVEALLRDLPSHCTIVTVIDGHPATLSWLGAVAGHRTIPHGVEHFGQTGSIGDLADHFQIDRHAIANSISALTVGERSTSAVPRTSRVGA
;
A
#
# COMPACT_ATOMS: atom_id res chain seq x y z
N MET A 1 -5.13 -11.35 11.57
CA MET A 1 -4.44 -10.74 10.40
C MET A 1 -3.33 -11.68 9.99
N ARG A 2 -3.14 -11.90 8.71
CA ARG A 2 -2.15 -12.81 8.17
C ARG A 2 -1.00 -12.04 7.47
N PRO A 3 0.16 -12.67 7.29
CA PRO A 3 1.23 -12.11 6.47
C PRO A 3 0.79 -12.03 4.99
N PRO A 4 1.43 -11.17 4.18
CA PRO A 4 1.23 -11.13 2.74
C PRO A 4 1.41 -12.51 2.10
N GLY A 5 0.57 -12.86 1.12
CA GLY A 5 0.61 -14.17 0.47
C GLY A 5 -0.24 -14.24 -0.79
N PRO A 6 -0.30 -15.40 -1.48
CA PRO A 6 -0.83 -15.54 -2.84
C PRO A 6 -2.33 -15.26 -3.00
N GLY A 7 -3.10 -15.21 -1.91
CA GLY A 7 -4.52 -14.85 -1.97
C GLY A 7 -4.80 -13.42 -1.53
N CYS A 8 -3.77 -12.60 -1.30
CA CYS A 8 -3.94 -11.27 -0.73
C CYS A 8 -4.43 -10.27 -1.79
N GLU A 9 -5.54 -9.61 -1.53
CA GLU A 9 -6.06 -8.54 -2.40
C GLU A 9 -5.55 -7.15 -1.98
N LEU A 10 -5.21 -7.01 -0.70
CA LEU A 10 -4.85 -5.74 -0.11
C LEU A 10 -3.78 -5.91 0.96
N VAL A 11 -2.78 -5.06 0.94
CA VAL A 11 -1.80 -4.91 2.03
C VAL A 11 -1.96 -3.52 2.64
N VAL A 12 -2.15 -3.45 3.95
CA VAL A 12 -2.05 -2.20 4.70
C VAL A 12 -0.67 -2.16 5.37
N ALA A 13 0.23 -1.36 4.82
CA ALA A 13 1.57 -1.15 5.35
C ALA A 13 1.62 0.14 6.17
N TYR A 14 2.02 0.07 7.43
CA TYR A 14 2.03 1.24 8.29
C TYR A 14 3.35 1.42 9.05
N GLN A 15 3.63 2.67 9.42
CA GLN A 15 4.75 3.05 10.29
C GLN A 15 4.32 4.17 11.24
N GLY A 16 4.78 4.12 12.49
CA GLY A 16 4.60 5.18 13.47
C GLY A 16 3.31 5.10 14.27
N ALA A 17 2.82 6.24 14.75
CA ALA A 17 1.71 6.34 15.70
C ALA A 17 0.33 5.98 15.10
N VAL A 18 0.24 5.81 13.78
CA VAL A 18 -0.99 5.46 13.04
C VAL A 18 -1.35 3.97 13.10
N ALA A 19 -0.65 3.18 13.90
CA ALA A 19 -0.83 1.74 13.98
C ALA A 19 -2.29 1.32 14.26
N ASN A 20 -2.94 1.96 15.24
CA ASN A 20 -4.31 1.64 15.61
C ASN A 20 -5.29 1.93 14.46
N GLU A 21 -5.15 3.08 13.80
CA GLU A 21 -6.00 3.48 12.68
C GLU A 21 -5.84 2.53 11.49
N ALA A 22 -4.60 2.17 11.16
CA ALA A 22 -4.29 1.24 10.08
C ALA A 22 -4.81 -0.18 10.35
N ILE A 23 -4.66 -0.68 11.58
CA ILE A 23 -5.14 -2.00 12.01
C ILE A 23 -6.66 -2.06 12.02
N ASP A 24 -7.33 -1.02 12.54
CA ASP A 24 -8.79 -0.93 12.58
C ASP A 24 -9.38 -0.84 11.17
N ALA A 25 -8.76 -0.06 10.28
CA ALA A 25 -9.15 0.00 8.87
C ALA A 25 -9.02 -1.36 8.19
N ALA A 26 -7.90 -2.05 8.38
CA ALA A 26 -7.70 -3.40 7.85
C ALA A 26 -8.72 -4.39 8.38
N GLY A 27 -9.07 -4.32 9.68
CA GLY A 27 -10.08 -5.15 10.31
C GLY A 27 -11.48 -4.93 9.71
N LYS A 28 -11.87 -3.68 9.45
CA LYS A 28 -13.14 -3.35 8.78
C LYS A 28 -13.19 -3.89 7.35
N LEU A 29 -12.11 -3.76 6.61
CA LEU A 29 -12.03 -4.26 5.23
C LEU A 29 -12.11 -5.78 5.17
N ALA A 30 -11.48 -6.48 6.11
CA ALA A 30 -11.54 -7.93 6.21
C ALA A 30 -12.97 -8.45 6.49
N GLN A 31 -13.82 -7.67 7.18
CA GLN A 31 -15.23 -8.00 7.38
C GLN A 31 -16.05 -8.00 6.09
N HIS A 32 -15.59 -7.31 5.05
CA HIS A 32 -16.24 -7.26 3.73
C HIS A 32 -15.70 -8.31 2.76
N HIS A 33 -15.21 -9.43 3.25
CA HIS A 33 -14.68 -10.58 2.49
C HIS A 33 -13.46 -10.25 1.61
N ARG A 34 -12.69 -9.22 1.97
CA ARG A 34 -11.41 -8.94 1.33
C ARG A 34 -10.28 -9.62 2.06
N ASP A 35 -9.41 -10.24 1.29
CA ASP A 35 -8.18 -10.83 1.82
C ASP A 35 -7.15 -9.73 2.09
N VAL A 36 -7.08 -9.31 3.35
CA VAL A 36 -6.26 -8.18 3.81
C VAL A 36 -5.08 -8.69 4.62
N ALA A 37 -3.88 -8.31 4.22
CA ALA A 37 -2.67 -8.46 5.03
C ALA A 37 -2.27 -7.13 5.68
N VAL A 38 -1.55 -7.21 6.79
CA VAL A 38 -1.01 -6.03 7.47
C VAL A 38 0.49 -6.17 7.62
N LEU A 39 1.22 -5.13 7.24
CA LEU A 39 2.66 -5.03 7.31
C LEU A 39 3.07 -3.87 8.23
N SER A 40 3.65 -4.18 9.39
CA SER A 40 4.26 -3.18 10.26
C SER A 40 5.69 -2.88 9.79
N VAL A 41 5.93 -1.65 9.36
CA VAL A 41 7.24 -1.18 8.92
C VAL A 41 7.91 -0.48 10.09
N THR A 42 8.94 -1.10 10.65
CA THR A 42 9.67 -0.55 11.82
C THR A 42 10.81 0.38 11.44
N SER A 43 11.33 0.28 10.22
CA SER A 43 12.44 1.09 9.68
C SER A 43 12.33 1.19 8.16
N ALA A 44 11.61 2.20 7.66
CA ALA A 44 11.43 2.42 6.23
C ALA A 44 12.75 2.69 5.51
N ASP A 45 13.66 3.42 6.15
CA ASP A 45 14.99 3.77 5.66
C ASP A 45 15.86 2.52 5.43
N ARG A 46 15.91 1.60 6.40
CA ARG A 46 16.65 0.34 6.28
C ARG A 46 16.04 -0.58 5.24
N LEU A 47 14.72 -0.64 5.19
CA LEU A 47 14.00 -1.45 4.23
C LEU A 47 14.28 -0.98 2.80
N ASN A 48 14.24 0.34 2.57
CA ASN A 48 14.56 0.96 1.29
C ASN A 48 16.04 0.81 0.92
N ALA A 49 16.95 1.00 1.87
CA ALA A 49 18.39 0.81 1.64
C ALA A 49 18.70 -0.63 1.21
N GLY A 50 18.06 -1.63 1.83
CA GLY A 50 18.20 -3.03 1.43
C GLY A 50 17.72 -3.29 0.01
N TRP A 51 16.57 -2.73 -0.37
CA TRP A 51 16.03 -2.82 -1.73
C TRP A 51 16.96 -2.16 -2.76
N THR A 52 17.41 -0.94 -2.50
CA THR A 52 18.36 -0.24 -3.36
C THR A 52 19.68 -0.98 -3.50
N ALA A 53 20.18 -1.60 -2.42
CA ALA A 53 21.41 -2.40 -2.46
C ALA A 53 21.24 -3.65 -3.34
N ALA A 54 20.10 -4.35 -3.26
CA ALA A 54 19.80 -5.50 -4.09
C ALA A 54 19.73 -5.12 -5.58
N GLN A 55 19.07 -4.01 -5.91
CA GLN A 55 19.02 -3.49 -7.29
C GLN A 55 20.42 -3.17 -7.85
N ARG A 56 21.25 -2.49 -7.05
CA ARG A 56 22.63 -2.18 -7.42
C ARG A 56 23.50 -3.44 -7.61
N SER A 57 23.26 -4.46 -6.78
CA SER A 57 23.95 -5.73 -6.87
C SER A 57 23.60 -6.46 -8.17
N ARG A 58 22.31 -6.48 -8.54
CA ARG A 58 21.87 -7.05 -9.84
C ARG A 58 22.49 -6.31 -11.03
N ALA A 59 22.53 -4.99 -10.97
CA ALA A 59 23.17 -4.17 -12.03
C ALA A 59 24.67 -4.45 -12.18
N ARG A 60 25.32 -5.00 -11.14
CA ARG A 60 26.75 -5.37 -11.15
C ARG A 60 26.98 -6.85 -11.48
N GLY A 61 25.97 -7.56 -11.95
CA GLY A 61 26.10 -8.95 -12.41
C GLY A 61 25.78 -10.02 -11.36
N ASN A 62 25.10 -9.68 -10.27
CA ASN A 62 24.57 -10.66 -9.32
C ASN A 62 23.02 -10.74 -9.46
N PRO A 63 22.49 -11.56 -10.40
CA PRO A 63 21.06 -11.61 -10.69
C PRO A 63 20.23 -12.14 -9.52
N ASP A 64 20.81 -12.92 -8.63
CA ASP A 64 20.13 -13.58 -7.50
C ASP A 64 20.02 -12.68 -6.26
N ALA A 65 20.54 -11.45 -6.32
CA ALA A 65 20.44 -10.52 -5.19
C ALA A 65 18.97 -10.19 -4.89
N LEU A 66 18.53 -10.50 -3.68
CA LEU A 66 17.17 -10.34 -3.21
C LEU A 66 17.17 -9.55 -1.90
N SER A 67 16.36 -8.51 -1.82
CA SER A 67 16.16 -7.78 -0.57
C SER A 67 15.07 -8.42 0.29
N HIS A 68 15.06 -8.07 1.58
CA HIS A 68 14.03 -8.54 2.50
C HIS A 68 12.62 -8.14 2.06
N VAL A 69 12.43 -6.90 1.61
CA VAL A 69 11.12 -6.41 1.16
C VAL A 69 10.65 -7.12 -0.12
N GLU A 70 11.55 -7.43 -1.05
CA GLU A 70 11.22 -8.23 -2.23
C GLU A 70 10.78 -9.64 -1.84
N ALA A 71 11.46 -10.26 -0.88
CA ALA A 71 11.07 -11.58 -0.36
C ALA A 71 9.69 -11.55 0.32
N LEU A 72 9.34 -10.47 1.03
CA LEU A 72 8.05 -10.31 1.67
C LEU A 72 6.89 -10.12 0.68
N LEU A 73 7.14 -9.42 -0.43
CA LEU A 73 6.09 -9.00 -1.37
C LEU A 73 6.00 -9.89 -2.63
N ARG A 74 6.97 -10.77 -2.88
CA ARG A 74 7.06 -11.57 -4.12
C ARG A 74 5.86 -12.48 -4.39
N ASP A 75 5.20 -12.95 -3.33
CA ASP A 75 4.08 -13.89 -3.43
C ASP A 75 2.72 -13.17 -3.52
N LEU A 76 2.72 -11.84 -3.55
CA LEU A 76 1.52 -11.06 -3.74
C LEU A 76 1.03 -11.15 -5.19
N PRO A 77 -0.28 -11.34 -5.41
CA PRO A 77 -0.86 -11.27 -6.75
C PRO A 77 -0.63 -9.90 -7.39
N SER A 78 -0.47 -9.83 -8.70
CA SER A 78 -0.24 -8.59 -9.44
C SER A 78 -1.35 -7.54 -9.26
N HIS A 79 -2.57 -7.97 -8.97
CA HIS A 79 -3.72 -7.10 -8.69
C HIS A 79 -3.77 -6.60 -7.24
N CYS A 80 -2.89 -7.08 -6.36
CA CYS A 80 -2.85 -6.64 -4.98
C CYS A 80 -2.49 -5.16 -4.89
N THR A 81 -3.26 -4.42 -4.10
CA THR A 81 -3.00 -3.00 -3.82
C THR A 81 -2.29 -2.85 -2.48
N ILE A 82 -1.31 -1.97 -2.41
CA ILE A 82 -0.61 -1.63 -1.16
C ILE A 82 -1.08 -0.26 -0.69
N VAL A 83 -1.73 -0.19 0.46
CA VAL A 83 -2.06 1.06 1.14
C VAL A 83 -0.96 1.34 2.14
N THR A 84 -0.33 2.50 2.07
CA THR A 84 0.70 2.89 3.03
C THR A 84 0.18 4.00 3.94
N VAL A 85 0.39 3.86 5.24
CA VAL A 85 -0.09 4.81 6.26
C VAL A 85 1.07 5.18 7.18
N ILE A 86 1.31 6.48 7.33
CA ILE A 86 2.41 6.98 8.15
C ILE A 86 2.04 8.31 8.83
N ASP A 87 2.51 8.54 10.04
CA ASP A 87 2.47 9.82 10.75
C ASP A 87 3.53 10.84 10.29
N GLY A 88 4.07 10.64 9.12
CA GLY A 88 5.02 11.48 8.43
C GLY A 88 4.67 11.64 6.95
N HIS A 89 5.60 12.11 6.14
CA HIS A 89 5.35 12.36 4.72
C HIS A 89 5.08 11.05 3.95
N PRO A 90 4.01 10.96 3.15
CA PRO A 90 3.59 9.72 2.46
C PRO A 90 4.65 9.14 1.52
N ALA A 91 5.54 9.97 0.96
CA ALA A 91 6.66 9.51 0.12
C ALA A 91 7.62 8.54 0.85
N THR A 92 7.63 8.55 2.19
CA THR A 92 8.48 7.66 3.00
C THR A 92 8.17 6.17 2.78
N LEU A 93 6.91 5.83 2.45
CA LEU A 93 6.47 4.45 2.22
C LEU A 93 5.93 4.18 0.82
N SER A 94 5.60 5.22 0.01
CA SER A 94 4.97 5.05 -1.30
C SER A 94 5.80 4.23 -2.31
N TRP A 95 7.12 4.15 -2.12
CA TRP A 95 8.02 3.34 -2.95
C TRP A 95 7.78 1.83 -2.84
N LEU A 96 7.07 1.35 -1.80
CA LEU A 96 6.77 -0.08 -1.62
C LEU A 96 6.05 -0.68 -2.82
N GLY A 97 5.19 0.07 -3.51
CA GLY A 97 4.54 -0.39 -4.73
C GLY A 97 5.52 -0.67 -5.88
N ALA A 98 6.60 0.08 -5.98
CA ALA A 98 7.60 -0.10 -7.03
C ALA A 98 8.43 -1.38 -6.86
N VAL A 99 8.44 -1.99 -5.67
CA VAL A 99 9.23 -3.21 -5.37
C VAL A 99 8.82 -4.38 -6.27
N ALA A 100 7.52 -4.57 -6.48
CA ALA A 100 6.98 -5.66 -7.30
C ALA A 100 5.89 -5.19 -8.29
N GLY A 101 5.80 -3.88 -8.55
CA GLY A 101 4.88 -3.31 -9.53
C GLY A 101 3.42 -3.22 -9.05
N HIS A 102 3.20 -3.12 -7.75
CA HIS A 102 1.87 -2.98 -7.17
C HIS A 102 1.38 -1.53 -7.18
N ARG A 103 0.08 -1.36 -7.33
CA ARG A 103 -0.56 -0.07 -7.11
C ARG A 103 -0.40 0.34 -5.64
N THR A 104 -0.11 1.61 -5.41
CA THR A 104 0.03 2.16 -4.05
C THR A 104 -0.95 3.29 -3.80
N ILE A 105 -1.53 3.31 -2.60
CA ILE A 105 -2.35 4.41 -2.08
C ILE A 105 -1.64 4.95 -0.85
N PRO A 106 -0.95 6.08 -0.95
CA PRO A 106 -0.23 6.65 0.17
C PRO A 106 -1.13 7.54 1.03
N HIS A 107 -1.10 7.32 2.35
CA HIS A 107 -1.66 8.19 3.37
C HIS A 107 -0.55 8.69 4.27
N GLY A 108 -0.58 9.98 4.63
CA GLY A 108 0.43 10.57 5.51
C GLY A 108 0.21 12.06 5.72
N VAL A 109 1.13 12.68 6.45
CA VAL A 109 1.12 14.09 6.78
C VAL A 109 1.97 14.85 5.77
N GLU A 110 1.36 15.64 4.90
CA GLU A 110 2.07 16.38 3.84
C GLU A 110 2.56 17.76 4.29
N HIS A 111 1.91 18.35 5.29
CA HIS A 111 2.20 19.72 5.72
C HIS A 111 2.30 19.83 7.25
N PHE A 112 3.23 20.65 7.74
CA PHE A 112 3.35 21.00 9.15
C PHE A 112 2.52 22.24 9.49
N GLY A 113 2.22 22.43 10.80
CA GLY A 113 1.65 23.64 11.34
C GLY A 113 0.20 23.52 11.80
N GLN A 114 -0.43 22.38 11.62
CA GLN A 114 -1.77 22.14 12.17
C GLN A 114 -1.67 21.78 13.65
N THR A 115 -2.57 22.37 14.45
CA THR A 115 -2.74 22.09 15.88
C THR A 115 -4.16 21.59 16.12
N GLY A 116 -4.30 20.54 16.94
CA GLY A 116 -5.59 19.95 17.24
C GLY A 116 -5.44 18.73 18.13
N SER A 117 -6.54 18.09 18.48
CA SER A 117 -6.46 16.76 19.09
C SER A 117 -5.92 15.75 18.08
N ILE A 118 -5.44 14.59 18.58
CA ILE A 118 -4.95 13.50 17.71
C ILE A 118 -6.02 13.08 16.71
N GLY A 119 -7.30 13.02 17.14
CA GLY A 119 -8.42 12.68 16.27
C GLY A 119 -8.66 13.71 15.18
N ASP A 120 -8.65 15.01 15.52
CA ASP A 120 -8.85 16.10 14.55
C ASP A 120 -7.72 16.12 13.52
N LEU A 121 -6.48 15.87 13.94
CA LEU A 121 -5.33 15.79 13.04
C LEU A 121 -5.41 14.55 12.13
N ALA A 122 -5.82 13.40 12.65
CA ALA A 122 -5.98 12.19 11.86
C ALA A 122 -7.06 12.36 10.77
N ASP A 123 -8.18 13.00 11.09
CA ASP A 123 -9.24 13.33 10.14
C ASP A 123 -8.76 14.37 9.11
N HIS A 124 -8.13 15.47 9.56
CA HIS A 124 -7.61 16.52 8.68
C HIS A 124 -6.63 15.97 7.63
N PHE A 125 -5.71 15.10 8.02
CA PHE A 125 -4.73 14.49 7.12
C PHE A 125 -5.22 13.21 6.44
N GLN A 126 -6.47 12.81 6.67
CA GLN A 126 -7.09 11.62 6.07
C GLN A 126 -6.28 10.34 6.38
N ILE A 127 -5.74 10.24 7.60
CA ILE A 127 -5.00 9.09 8.11
C ILE A 127 -5.77 8.33 9.21
N ASP A 128 -7.04 8.68 9.42
CA ASP A 128 -7.96 7.95 10.29
C ASP A 128 -8.48 6.66 9.61
N ARG A 129 -9.03 5.76 10.41
CA ARG A 129 -9.56 4.46 9.96
C ARG A 129 -10.64 4.55 8.87
N HIS A 130 -11.42 5.62 8.85
CA HIS A 130 -12.51 5.81 7.88
C HIS A 130 -11.97 6.29 6.54
N ALA A 131 -11.08 7.26 6.54
CA ALA A 131 -10.42 7.76 5.34
C ALA A 131 -9.62 6.64 4.65
N ILE A 132 -8.85 5.86 5.41
CA ILE A 132 -8.11 4.71 4.91
C ILE A 132 -9.06 3.69 4.26
N ALA A 133 -10.15 3.31 4.94
CA ALA A 133 -11.11 2.34 4.40
C ALA A 133 -11.86 2.88 3.16
N ASN A 134 -12.22 4.17 3.15
CA ASN A 134 -12.92 4.81 2.05
C ASN A 134 -12.05 4.92 0.79
N SER A 135 -10.77 5.27 0.92
CA SER A 135 -9.85 5.35 -0.21
C SER A 135 -9.73 4.02 -0.96
N ILE A 136 -9.79 2.91 -0.24
CA ILE A 136 -9.75 1.56 -0.80
C ILE A 136 -11.08 1.22 -1.48
N SER A 137 -12.19 1.58 -0.86
CA SER A 137 -13.54 1.31 -1.42
C SER A 137 -13.79 2.06 -2.72
N ALA A 138 -13.31 3.31 -2.82
CA ALA A 138 -13.42 4.13 -4.02
C ALA A 138 -12.72 3.50 -5.23
N LEU A 139 -11.59 2.83 -5.02
CA LEU A 139 -10.85 2.14 -6.09
C LEU A 139 -11.62 0.97 -6.68
N THR A 140 -12.30 0.21 -5.84
CA THR A 140 -13.06 -0.98 -6.28
C THR A 140 -14.26 -0.61 -7.13
N VAL A 141 -14.88 0.54 -6.87
CA VAL A 141 -16.00 1.06 -7.68
C VAL A 141 -15.47 1.52 -9.04
N GLY A 142 -14.31 2.19 -9.08
CA GLY A 142 -13.68 2.64 -10.32
C GLY A 142 -13.27 1.49 -11.26
N GLU A 143 -12.75 0.39 -10.72
CA GLU A 143 -12.33 -0.78 -11.51
C GLU A 143 -13.52 -1.54 -12.11
N ARG A 144 -14.64 -1.65 -11.41
CA ARG A 144 -15.88 -2.24 -11.96
C ARG A 144 -16.47 -1.41 -13.10
N SER A 145 -16.32 -0.08 -13.02
CA SER A 145 -16.81 0.83 -14.07
C SER A 145 -15.96 0.76 -15.35
N THR A 146 -14.64 0.55 -15.22
CA THR A 146 -13.72 0.53 -16.37
C THR A 146 -13.76 -0.81 -17.12
N SER A 147 -14.13 -1.90 -16.47
CA SER A 147 -14.25 -3.23 -17.08
C SER A 147 -15.56 -3.39 -17.91
N ALA A 148 -16.50 -2.45 -17.79
CA ALA A 148 -17.79 -2.48 -18.46
C ALA A 148 -17.83 -1.77 -19.82
N VAL A 149 -16.71 -1.25 -20.35
CA VAL A 149 -16.66 -0.67 -21.70
C VAL A 149 -16.53 -1.79 -22.73
N PRO A 150 -17.53 -2.08 -23.56
CA PRO A 150 -17.42 -3.10 -24.58
C PRO A 150 -16.40 -2.64 -25.63
N ARG A 151 -15.44 -3.51 -25.94
CA ARG A 151 -14.56 -3.34 -27.11
C ARG A 151 -15.42 -3.34 -28.34
N THR A 152 -15.68 -2.17 -28.91
CA THR A 152 -16.28 -2.06 -30.24
C THR A 152 -15.30 -2.69 -31.23
N SER A 153 -15.67 -3.86 -31.75
CA SER A 153 -15.03 -4.51 -32.88
C SER A 153 -15.07 -3.53 -34.07
N ARG A 154 -13.90 -3.02 -34.47
CA ARG A 154 -13.78 -2.43 -35.81
C ARG A 154 -13.94 -3.56 -36.80
N VAL A 155 -15.12 -3.62 -37.43
CA VAL A 155 -15.37 -4.36 -38.66
C VAL A 155 -14.65 -3.59 -39.77
N GLY A 156 -13.70 -4.26 -40.45
CA GLY A 156 -13.01 -3.70 -41.59
C GLY A 156 -13.92 -3.59 -42.81
N ALA A 157 -13.65 -2.60 -43.59
CA ALA A 157 -13.98 -2.55 -45.03
C ALA A 157 -12.66 -2.38 -45.79
#